data_91db120b6545e12e622c10c2ba0191d4
#
_entry.id   91db120b6545e12e622c10c2ba0191d4
#
_cell.length_a   1.000
_cell.length_b   1.000
_cell.length_c   1.000
_cell.angle_alpha   90.00
_cell.angle_beta   90.00
_cell.angle_gamma   90.00
#
_symmetry.space_group_name_H-M   'P 1'
#
loop_
_entity.id
_entity.type
_entity.pdbx_description
1 polymer ?
#
loop_
_entity_poly.entity_id
_entity_poly.type
_entity_poly.pdbx_seq_one_letter_code
_entity_poly.pdbx_strand_id
1 'polypeptide(L)'
;MSRIVFHIDVNSAFLSWSALERLEQNPDSVDLRTVPSAVAGDVASRHGVVTAASIPAKRFGVHSGQPVSCARSVCPGLVLVSANFAYYRRRSAAFLEILRRHSSAVEQFSIDEAFLDMSERFSDRRQEEAAIRACAAAIQTEIRETLGFTVNVGISENKLLA
;
A
#
# COMPACT_ATOMS: atom_id res chain seq x y z
N MET A 1 10.65 -5.59 29.75
CA MET A 1 9.95 -4.66 28.83
C MET A 1 9.41 -5.48 27.68
N SER A 2 8.13 -5.42 27.36
CA SER A 2 7.60 -6.09 26.19
C SER A 2 7.96 -5.26 24.96
N ARG A 3 8.42 -5.92 23.91
CA ARG A 3 8.72 -5.27 22.63
C ARG A 3 7.41 -4.85 21.96
N ILE A 4 7.37 -3.68 21.34
CA ILE A 4 6.20 -3.21 20.59
C ILE A 4 6.64 -2.92 19.15
N VAL A 5 6.11 -3.72 18.23
CA VAL A 5 6.44 -3.67 16.81
C VAL A 5 5.18 -3.29 16.02
N PHE A 6 5.30 -2.28 15.16
CA PHE A 6 4.30 -2.00 14.15
C PHE A 6 4.79 -2.59 12.81
N HIS A 7 3.91 -3.31 12.13
CA HIS A 7 4.05 -3.67 10.73
C HIS A 7 3.14 -2.78 9.91
N ILE A 8 3.68 -2.06 8.95
CA ILE A 8 2.92 -1.12 8.12
C ILE A 8 3.02 -1.54 6.66
N ASP A 9 1.86 -1.76 6.05
CA ASP A 9 1.70 -2.25 4.68
C ASP A 9 0.80 -1.30 3.87
N VAL A 10 1.24 -0.92 2.67
CA VAL A 10 0.49 -0.02 1.78
C VAL A 10 -0.62 -0.78 1.06
N ASN A 11 -1.85 -0.34 1.24
CA ASN A 11 -3.02 -0.96 0.63
C ASN A 11 -2.96 -0.92 -0.91
N SER A 12 -2.87 -2.10 -1.55
CA SER A 12 -2.78 -2.26 -3.00
C SER A 12 -1.77 -1.28 -3.62
N ALA A 13 -0.55 -1.26 -3.12
CA ALA A 13 0.49 -0.26 -3.37
C ALA A 13 0.62 0.13 -4.85
N PHE A 14 0.88 -0.83 -5.73
CA PHE A 14 1.10 -0.53 -7.14
C PHE A 14 -0.12 0.10 -7.82
N LEU A 15 -1.33 -0.34 -7.48
CA LEU A 15 -2.53 0.29 -8.00
C LEU A 15 -2.76 1.69 -7.43
N SER A 16 -2.60 1.86 -6.11
CA SER A 16 -2.74 3.15 -5.45
C SER A 16 -1.75 4.17 -5.99
N TRP A 17 -0.50 3.77 -6.17
CA TRP A 17 0.54 4.63 -6.74
C TRP A 17 0.32 4.94 -8.22
N SER A 18 -0.13 3.98 -9.03
CA SER A 18 -0.51 4.24 -10.43
C SER A 18 -1.70 5.19 -10.55
N ALA A 19 -2.67 5.09 -9.62
CA ALA A 19 -3.80 6.02 -9.57
C ALA A 19 -3.33 7.45 -9.27
N LEU A 20 -2.44 7.61 -8.29
CA LEU A 20 -1.87 8.91 -7.93
C LEU A 20 -1.04 9.51 -9.08
N GLU A 21 -0.16 8.72 -9.69
CA GLU A 21 0.62 9.18 -10.85
C GLU A 21 -0.28 9.71 -11.97
N ARG A 22 -1.36 8.98 -12.28
CA ARG A 22 -2.32 9.38 -13.30
C ARG A 22 -3.03 10.69 -12.97
N LEU A 23 -3.45 10.87 -11.72
CA LEU A 23 -4.10 12.09 -11.24
C LEU A 23 -3.15 13.28 -11.18
N GLU A 24 -1.87 13.05 -10.83
CA GLU A 24 -0.83 14.09 -10.88
C GLU A 24 -0.56 14.56 -12.32
N GLN A 25 -0.58 13.64 -13.29
CA GLN A 25 -0.39 13.97 -14.72
C GLN A 25 -1.62 14.66 -15.33
N ASN A 26 -2.81 14.24 -14.93
CA ASN A 26 -4.08 14.80 -15.37
C ASN A 26 -5.13 14.68 -14.25
N PRO A 27 -5.41 15.78 -13.52
CA PRO A 27 -6.38 15.81 -12.42
C PRO A 27 -7.80 15.40 -12.81
N ASP A 28 -8.19 15.58 -14.08
CA ASP A 28 -9.52 15.21 -14.58
C ASP A 28 -9.64 13.72 -14.94
N SER A 29 -8.55 12.95 -14.79
CA SER A 29 -8.55 11.52 -15.05
C SER A 29 -9.40 10.77 -14.02
N VAL A 30 -10.00 9.68 -14.46
CA VAL A 30 -10.71 8.77 -13.56
C VAL A 30 -9.70 8.15 -12.59
N ASP A 31 -10.00 8.21 -11.29
CA ASP A 31 -9.22 7.55 -10.26
C ASP A 31 -9.33 6.01 -10.43
N LEU A 32 -8.20 5.36 -10.70
CA LEU A 32 -8.15 3.92 -10.92
C LEU A 32 -8.64 3.11 -9.71
N ARG A 33 -8.63 3.68 -8.52
CA ARG A 33 -9.11 3.01 -7.29
C ARG A 33 -10.63 2.88 -7.24
N THR A 34 -11.35 3.72 -7.99
CA THR A 34 -12.83 3.79 -7.97
C THR A 34 -13.50 2.99 -9.08
N VAL A 35 -12.75 2.55 -10.07
CA VAL A 35 -13.25 1.79 -11.24
C VAL A 35 -12.57 0.42 -11.34
N PRO A 36 -13.16 -0.54 -12.09
CA PRO A 36 -12.47 -1.79 -12.39
C PRO A 36 -11.16 -1.52 -13.15
N SER A 37 -10.03 -1.67 -12.46
CA SER A 37 -8.71 -1.38 -13.02
C SER A 37 -7.66 -2.34 -12.48
N ALA A 38 -6.56 -2.51 -13.21
CA ALA A 38 -5.43 -3.31 -12.77
C ALA A 38 -4.11 -2.78 -13.33
N VAL A 39 -3.04 -2.96 -12.58
CA VAL A 39 -1.66 -2.82 -13.04
C VAL A 39 -1.22 -4.16 -13.62
N ALA A 40 -0.66 -4.15 -14.82
CA ALA A 40 -0.15 -5.36 -15.46
C ALA A 40 1.17 -5.08 -16.18
N GLY A 41 1.99 -6.13 -16.34
CA GLY A 41 3.10 -6.10 -17.29
C GLY A 41 2.58 -6.17 -18.72
N ASP A 42 3.37 -5.72 -19.67
CA ASP A 42 3.10 -5.73 -21.12
C ASP A 42 1.62 -5.72 -21.55
N VAL A 43 0.96 -4.61 -21.27
CA VAL A 43 -0.47 -4.41 -21.57
C VAL A 43 -0.76 -4.52 -23.08
N ALA A 44 0.23 -4.19 -23.93
CA ALA A 44 0.09 -4.15 -25.38
C ALA A 44 0.04 -5.56 -25.99
N SER A 45 0.88 -6.48 -25.51
CA SER A 45 0.99 -7.84 -26.08
C SER A 45 -0.11 -8.80 -25.61
N ARG A 46 -0.93 -8.42 -24.62
CA ARG A 46 -1.93 -9.28 -23.93
C ARG A 46 -1.36 -10.50 -23.21
N HIS A 47 -0.04 -10.68 -23.16
CA HIS A 47 0.66 -11.78 -22.50
C HIS A 47 1.10 -11.43 -21.07
N GLY A 48 0.83 -10.20 -20.62
CA GLY A 48 1.18 -9.75 -19.28
C GLY A 48 0.37 -10.43 -18.18
N VAL A 49 0.87 -10.29 -16.96
CA VAL A 49 0.23 -10.78 -15.73
C VAL A 49 -0.22 -9.59 -14.90
N VAL A 50 -1.39 -9.68 -14.29
CA VAL A 50 -1.89 -8.69 -13.33
C VAL A 50 -1.00 -8.70 -12.09
N THR A 51 -0.45 -7.55 -11.73
CA THR A 51 0.37 -7.38 -10.51
C THR A 51 -0.43 -6.81 -9.34
N ALA A 52 -1.41 -5.93 -9.63
CA ALA A 52 -2.32 -5.39 -8.63
C ALA A 52 -3.68 -5.10 -9.28
N ALA A 53 -4.76 -5.23 -8.51
CA ALA A 53 -6.12 -4.97 -8.97
C ALA A 53 -6.89 -4.09 -7.99
N SER A 54 -7.76 -3.22 -8.51
CA SER A 54 -8.67 -2.39 -7.71
C SER A 54 -9.71 -3.25 -6.99
N ILE A 55 -10.30 -2.72 -5.90
CA ILE A 55 -11.42 -3.38 -5.22
C ILE A 55 -12.59 -3.62 -6.18
N PRO A 56 -13.00 -2.66 -7.03
CA PRO A 56 -14.00 -2.92 -8.06
C PRO A 56 -13.62 -4.07 -9.01
N ALA A 57 -12.36 -4.16 -9.47
CA ALA A 57 -11.92 -5.26 -10.34
C ALA A 57 -11.93 -6.62 -9.61
N LYS A 58 -11.51 -6.65 -8.34
CA LYS A 58 -11.55 -7.87 -7.51
C LYS A 58 -12.96 -8.45 -7.38
N ARG A 59 -14.01 -7.61 -7.36
CA ARG A 59 -15.41 -8.05 -7.33
C ARG A 59 -15.84 -8.83 -8.59
N PHE A 60 -15.16 -8.62 -9.72
CA PHE A 60 -15.33 -9.38 -10.94
C PHE A 60 -14.44 -10.64 -11.02
N GLY A 61 -13.64 -10.92 -9.98
CA GLY A 61 -12.72 -12.05 -9.96
C GLY A 61 -11.35 -11.76 -10.56
N VAL A 62 -10.98 -10.48 -10.74
CA VAL A 62 -9.62 -10.10 -11.15
C VAL A 62 -8.70 -10.15 -9.93
N HIS A 63 -7.56 -10.86 -10.05
CA HIS A 63 -6.59 -11.01 -8.96
C HIS A 63 -5.14 -10.95 -9.46
N SER A 64 -4.20 -10.68 -8.56
CA SER A 64 -2.76 -10.72 -8.86
C SER A 64 -2.33 -12.12 -9.29
N GLY A 65 -1.38 -12.20 -10.22
CA GLY A 65 -0.93 -13.45 -10.81
C GLY A 65 -1.79 -13.96 -11.98
N GLN A 66 -2.95 -13.35 -12.24
CA GLN A 66 -3.84 -13.74 -13.32
C GLN A 66 -3.33 -13.23 -14.66
N PRO A 67 -3.35 -14.05 -15.75
CA PRO A 67 -3.08 -13.57 -17.10
C PRO A 67 -4.05 -12.44 -17.51
N VAL A 68 -3.56 -11.43 -18.21
CA VAL A 68 -4.36 -10.29 -18.67
C VAL A 68 -5.54 -10.72 -19.54
N SER A 69 -5.36 -11.74 -20.37
CA SER A 69 -6.45 -12.31 -21.18
C SER A 69 -7.59 -12.85 -20.34
N CYS A 70 -7.28 -13.59 -19.25
CA CYS A 70 -8.26 -14.10 -18.31
C CYS A 70 -8.93 -12.97 -17.52
N ALA A 71 -8.17 -11.97 -17.08
CA ALA A 71 -8.71 -10.81 -16.38
C ALA A 71 -9.72 -10.04 -17.24
N ARG A 72 -9.43 -9.86 -18.53
CA ARG A 72 -10.36 -9.23 -19.48
C ARG A 72 -11.60 -10.07 -19.78
N SER A 73 -11.52 -11.40 -19.74
CA SER A 73 -12.70 -12.25 -19.95
C SER A 73 -13.70 -12.15 -18.79
N VAL A 74 -13.21 -12.03 -17.54
CA VAL A 74 -14.09 -11.87 -16.36
C VAL A 74 -14.51 -10.42 -16.14
N CYS A 75 -13.75 -9.46 -16.65
CA CYS A 75 -14.04 -8.02 -16.55
C CYS A 75 -13.75 -7.32 -17.89
N PRO A 76 -14.69 -7.35 -18.88
CA PRO A 76 -14.45 -6.77 -20.22
C PRO A 76 -14.12 -5.28 -20.22
N GLY A 77 -14.64 -4.52 -19.24
CA GLY A 77 -14.38 -3.09 -19.05
C GLY A 77 -13.13 -2.76 -18.22
N LEU A 78 -12.25 -3.73 -17.99
CA LEU A 78 -11.07 -3.56 -17.15
C LEU A 78 -10.10 -2.53 -17.74
N VAL A 79 -9.84 -1.46 -16.96
CA VAL A 79 -8.81 -0.47 -17.28
C VAL A 79 -7.45 -1.02 -16.89
N LEU A 80 -6.55 -1.18 -17.86
CA LEU A 80 -5.20 -1.67 -17.62
C LEU A 80 -4.18 -0.53 -17.72
N VAL A 81 -3.24 -0.51 -16.78
CA VAL A 81 -2.11 0.43 -16.77
C VAL A 81 -0.80 -0.33 -16.57
N SER A 82 0.27 0.20 -17.18
CA SER A 82 1.62 -0.35 -17.00
C SER A 82 2.23 0.14 -15.68
N ALA A 83 3.08 -0.70 -15.08
CA ALA A 83 3.80 -0.34 -13.86
C ALA A 83 4.89 0.71 -14.14
N ASN A 84 4.98 1.74 -13.30
CA ASN A 84 6.09 2.68 -13.29
C ASN A 84 6.93 2.52 -12.01
N PHE A 85 7.91 1.62 -12.05
CA PHE A 85 8.75 1.34 -10.89
C PHE A 85 9.60 2.53 -10.43
N ALA A 86 9.93 3.49 -11.31
CA ALA A 86 10.64 4.71 -10.92
C ALA A 86 9.74 5.59 -10.04
N TYR A 87 8.47 5.73 -10.40
CA TYR A 87 7.48 6.43 -9.59
C TYR A 87 7.24 5.69 -8.26
N TYR A 88 7.08 4.38 -8.28
CA TYR A 88 6.85 3.57 -7.06
C TYR A 88 7.98 3.69 -6.06
N ARG A 89 9.25 3.68 -6.51
CA ARG A 89 10.40 3.91 -5.62
C ARG A 89 10.37 5.29 -4.94
N ARG A 90 9.94 6.34 -5.65
CA ARG A 90 9.78 7.67 -5.05
C ARG A 90 8.69 7.69 -3.99
N ARG A 91 7.55 7.03 -4.25
CA ARG A 91 6.45 6.94 -3.29
C ARG A 91 6.83 6.12 -2.06
N SER A 92 7.55 5.01 -2.26
CA SER A 92 8.13 4.21 -1.18
C SER A 92 9.11 5.02 -0.32
N ALA A 93 10.00 5.79 -0.93
CA ALA A 93 10.93 6.64 -0.18
C ALA A 93 10.19 7.68 0.68
N ALA A 94 9.18 8.36 0.11
CA ALA A 94 8.36 9.32 0.85
C ALA A 94 7.58 8.66 2.00
N PHE A 95 7.07 7.46 1.79
CA PHE A 95 6.44 6.64 2.84
C PHE A 95 7.41 6.35 3.99
N LEU A 96 8.62 5.87 3.68
CA LEU A 96 9.63 5.59 4.69
C LEU A 96 10.10 6.85 5.44
N GLU A 97 10.13 8.01 4.80
CA GLU A 97 10.43 9.29 5.46
C GLU A 97 9.40 9.63 6.55
N ILE A 98 8.11 9.42 6.26
CA ILE A 98 7.07 9.59 7.28
C ILE A 98 7.32 8.63 8.45
N LEU A 99 7.55 7.34 8.18
CA LEU A 99 7.77 6.36 9.23
C LEU A 99 8.96 6.69 10.13
N ARG A 100 10.06 7.20 9.57
CA ARG A 100 11.25 7.62 10.33
C ARG A 100 11.01 8.80 11.28
N ARG A 101 9.94 9.56 11.09
CA ARG A 101 9.53 10.62 12.04
C ARG A 101 8.87 10.04 13.29
N HIS A 102 8.33 8.82 13.20
CA HIS A 102 7.62 8.16 14.29
C HIS A 102 8.47 7.18 15.09
N SER A 103 9.54 6.64 14.50
CA SER A 103 10.48 5.73 15.18
C SER A 103 11.90 5.92 14.65
N SER A 104 12.88 5.82 15.54
CA SER A 104 14.32 5.78 15.20
C SER A 104 14.73 4.45 14.56
N ALA A 105 13.95 3.39 14.79
CA ALA A 105 14.21 2.03 14.33
C ALA A 105 13.16 1.58 13.30
N VAL A 106 13.39 1.94 12.04
CA VAL A 106 12.55 1.56 10.88
C VAL A 106 13.32 0.56 10.02
N GLU A 107 12.75 -0.61 9.80
CA GLU A 107 13.28 -1.64 8.91
C GLU A 107 12.35 -1.79 7.69
N GLN A 108 12.85 -1.42 6.52
CA GLN A 108 12.15 -1.67 5.27
C GLN A 108 12.19 -3.16 4.95
N PHE A 109 11.01 -3.79 4.80
CA PHE A 109 10.89 -5.20 4.44
C PHE A 109 10.71 -5.39 2.93
N SER A 110 9.87 -4.56 2.32
CA SER A 110 9.66 -4.51 0.87
C SER A 110 9.54 -3.06 0.37
N ILE A 111 9.13 -2.86 -0.87
CA ILE A 111 8.89 -1.53 -1.44
C ILE A 111 7.69 -0.83 -0.79
N ASP A 112 6.75 -1.61 -0.25
CA ASP A 112 5.46 -1.17 0.30
C ASP A 112 5.23 -1.57 1.76
N GLU A 113 6.22 -2.23 2.40
CA GLU A 113 6.12 -2.71 3.77
C GLU A 113 7.31 -2.30 4.62
N ALA A 114 7.05 -1.98 5.88
CA ALA A 114 8.10 -1.69 6.85
C ALA A 114 7.68 -2.09 8.26
N PHE A 115 8.68 -2.42 9.08
CA PHE A 115 8.55 -2.62 10.52
C PHE A 115 9.11 -1.42 11.26
N LEU A 116 8.39 -0.99 12.33
CA LEU A 116 8.84 0.03 13.26
C LEU A 116 8.97 -0.58 14.64
N ASP A 117 10.09 -0.39 15.30
CA ASP A 117 10.21 -0.69 16.72
C ASP A 117 9.74 0.53 17.52
N MET A 118 8.65 0.38 18.25
CA MET A 118 8.02 1.42 19.05
C MET A 118 8.32 1.28 20.55
N SER A 119 9.23 0.37 20.92
CA SER A 119 9.55 0.05 22.33
C SER A 119 10.21 1.21 23.10
N GLU A 120 10.86 2.14 22.40
CA GLU A 120 11.37 3.36 23.04
C GLU A 120 10.26 4.33 23.47
N ARG A 121 9.14 4.32 22.73
CA ARG A 121 8.00 5.21 22.99
C ARG A 121 6.97 4.61 23.93
N PHE A 122 6.82 3.29 23.91
CA PHE A 122 5.83 2.54 24.69
C PHE A 122 6.51 1.38 25.39
N SER A 123 6.33 1.27 26.70
CA SER A 123 7.01 0.27 27.54
C SER A 123 6.11 -0.91 27.92
N ASP A 124 4.79 -0.71 27.93
CA ASP A 124 3.78 -1.71 28.31
C ASP A 124 2.57 -1.66 27.37
N ARG A 125 2.44 -2.70 26.54
CA ARG A 125 1.35 -2.81 25.58
C ARG A 125 -0.04 -2.79 26.21
N ARG A 126 -0.21 -3.40 27.37
CA ARG A 126 -1.53 -3.52 28.01
C ARG A 126 -1.97 -2.22 28.68
N GLN A 127 -1.02 -1.53 29.33
CA GLN A 127 -1.30 -0.26 30.00
C GLN A 127 -1.43 0.90 29.00
N GLU A 128 -0.74 0.82 27.88
CA GLU A 128 -0.64 1.89 26.86
C GLU A 128 -1.44 1.60 25.58
N GLU A 129 -2.32 0.59 25.58
CA GLU A 129 -3.03 0.14 24.36
C GLU A 129 -3.75 1.29 23.63
N ALA A 130 -4.43 2.17 24.36
CA ALA A 130 -5.13 3.30 23.77
C ALA A 130 -4.16 4.30 23.09
N ALA A 131 -3.01 4.58 23.71
CA ALA A 131 -1.98 5.46 23.17
C ALA A 131 -1.28 4.85 21.95
N ILE A 132 -1.04 3.54 21.99
CA ILE A 132 -0.47 2.77 20.86
C ILE A 132 -1.41 2.81 19.65
N ARG A 133 -2.72 2.56 19.86
CA ARG A 133 -3.72 2.64 18.80
C ARG A 133 -3.87 4.06 18.23
N ALA A 134 -3.84 5.07 19.09
CA ALA A 134 -3.86 6.47 18.66
C ALA A 134 -2.63 6.84 17.81
N CYS A 135 -1.46 6.34 18.19
CA CYS A 135 -0.24 6.52 17.40
C CYS A 135 -0.34 5.86 16.02
N ALA A 136 -0.84 4.62 15.94
CA ALA A 136 -1.07 3.93 14.67
C ALA A 136 -2.05 4.71 13.78
N ALA A 137 -3.17 5.18 14.34
CA ALA A 137 -4.15 6.00 13.64
C ALA A 137 -3.56 7.34 13.14
N ALA A 138 -2.69 7.96 13.92
CA ALA A 138 -2.00 9.19 13.52
C ALA A 138 -1.08 8.94 12.32
N ILE A 139 -0.30 7.85 12.31
CA ILE A 139 0.53 7.45 11.17
C ILE A 139 -0.33 7.20 9.92
N GLN A 140 -1.43 6.47 10.06
CA GLN A 140 -2.36 6.21 8.94
C GLN A 140 -2.94 7.52 8.38
N THR A 141 -3.32 8.44 9.24
CA THR A 141 -3.87 9.74 8.86
C THR A 141 -2.82 10.58 8.15
N GLU A 142 -1.60 10.68 8.70
CA GLU A 142 -0.51 11.45 8.10
C GLU A 142 -0.16 10.93 6.70
N ILE A 143 -0.03 9.61 6.52
CA ILE A 143 0.24 9.00 5.22
C ILE A 143 -0.89 9.31 4.23
N ARG A 144 -2.13 9.14 4.65
CA ARG A 144 -3.29 9.41 3.79
C ARG A 144 -3.36 10.88 3.35
N GLU A 145 -3.15 11.80 4.26
CA GLU A 145 -3.28 13.25 3.99
C GLU A 145 -2.08 13.80 3.22
N THR A 146 -0.88 13.31 3.52
CA THR A 146 0.36 13.79 2.89
C THR A 146 0.64 13.10 1.56
N LEU A 147 0.42 11.78 1.49
CA LEU A 147 0.81 10.95 0.34
C LEU A 147 -0.37 10.47 -0.51
N GLY A 148 -1.61 10.60 -0.03
CA GLY A 148 -2.82 10.29 -0.81
C GLY A 148 -3.14 8.79 -0.95
N PHE A 149 -2.51 7.91 -0.17
CA PHE A 149 -2.84 6.48 -0.12
C PHE A 149 -3.02 5.99 1.32
N THR A 150 -3.54 4.80 1.49
CA THR A 150 -3.82 4.22 2.81
C THR A 150 -2.90 3.07 3.13
N VAL A 151 -2.70 2.83 4.44
CA VAL A 151 -1.91 1.72 4.96
C VAL A 151 -2.68 0.95 6.02
N ASN A 152 -2.36 -0.34 6.16
CA ASN A 152 -2.70 -1.13 7.33
C ASN A 152 -1.57 -1.07 8.35
N VAL A 153 -1.91 -1.17 9.64
CA VAL A 153 -0.95 -1.24 10.74
C VAL A 153 -1.27 -2.45 11.58
N GLY A 154 -0.39 -3.44 11.55
CA GLY A 154 -0.38 -4.55 12.50
C GLY A 154 0.43 -4.17 13.73
N ILE A 155 0.03 -4.60 14.92
CA ILE A 155 0.68 -4.27 16.19
C ILE A 155 0.88 -5.54 16.99
N SER A 156 2.13 -5.86 17.31
CA SER A 156 2.46 -7.05 18.11
C SER A 156 3.75 -6.87 18.90
N GLU A 157 4.10 -7.90 19.67
CA GLU A 157 5.34 -7.97 20.45
C GLU A 157 6.52 -8.53 19.60
N ASN A 158 6.24 -9.05 18.42
CA ASN A 158 7.24 -9.54 17.48
C ASN A 158 6.80 -9.36 16.03
N LYS A 159 7.75 -9.41 15.10
CA LYS A 159 7.52 -9.19 13.66
C LYS A 159 6.62 -10.23 12.99
N LEU A 160 6.54 -11.45 13.51
CA LEU A 160 5.73 -12.52 12.91
C LEU A 160 4.24 -12.37 13.20
N LEU A 161 3.89 -11.62 14.25
CA LEU A 161 2.52 -11.42 14.71
C LEU A 161 2.01 -9.98 14.50
N ALA A 162 2.91 -9.07 14.07
CA ALA A 162 2.58 -7.67 13.81
C ALA A 162 1.87 -7.47 12.45
#